data_d135c63ea4df855a8f44e7ae26396433
#
_entry.id   d135c63ea4df855a8f44e7ae26396433
#
_cell.length_a   1.000
_cell.length_b   1.000
_cell.length_c   1.000
_cell.angle_alpha   90.00
_cell.angle_beta   90.00
_cell.angle_gamma   90.00
#
_symmetry.space_group_name_H-M   'P 1'
#
loop_
_entity.id
_entity.type
_entity.pdbx_description
1 polymer ?
#
loop_
_entity_poly.entity_id
_entity_poly.type
_entity_poly.pdbx_seq_one_letter_code
_entity_poly.pdbx_strand_id
1 'polypeptide(L)'
;MTYVPGFKGNAPWVGYGVVLVAFVIWIALIQPADQHARRALINWAGCVTFLWIVAQALLISPGNYIKGYRGVFTELATRWPAAGCVNSIEISTSQAAMLRYHANLLTEPIDTVADATCDYVLLQRYRGDPIALPSPEYTLRFRGNRPGDNAEAFELYEKSPVTQGSEKAKTP
;
A
#
# COMPACT_ATOMS: atom_id res chain seq x y z
N MET A 1 5.21 22.91 -3.13
CA MET A 1 5.38 22.11 -1.90
C MET A 1 4.72 20.77 -2.12
N THR A 2 5.48 19.71 -2.27
CA THR A 2 4.95 18.33 -2.33
C THR A 2 4.64 17.93 -0.89
N TYR A 3 3.36 17.94 -0.54
CA TYR A 3 2.88 17.63 0.81
C TYR A 3 3.20 16.17 1.21
N VAL A 4 3.44 15.32 0.23
CA VAL A 4 3.83 13.92 0.41
C VAL A 4 4.99 13.60 -0.52
N PRO A 5 6.16 13.17 -0.02
CA PRO A 5 7.30 12.80 -0.85
C PRO A 5 6.92 11.69 -1.84
N GLY A 6 7.25 11.88 -3.13
CA GLY A 6 6.97 10.89 -4.18
C GLY A 6 5.55 10.87 -4.73
N PHE A 7 4.62 11.64 -4.17
CA PHE A 7 3.26 11.74 -4.72
C PHE A 7 3.26 12.54 -6.03
N LYS A 8 3.09 11.84 -7.14
CA LYS A 8 2.85 12.42 -8.47
C LYS A 8 1.36 12.34 -8.78
N GLY A 9 0.54 13.03 -7.98
CA GLY A 9 -0.89 13.09 -8.21
C GLY A 9 -1.21 13.86 -9.50
N ASN A 10 -2.09 13.31 -10.32
CA ASN A 10 -2.66 14.03 -11.44
C ASN A 10 -3.41 15.25 -10.92
N ALA A 11 -2.87 16.39 -11.27
CA ALA A 11 -3.47 17.73 -11.19
C ALA A 11 -4.26 18.02 -9.91
N PRO A 12 -3.65 18.61 -8.89
CA PRO A 12 -4.39 19.21 -7.77
C PRO A 12 -5.43 20.26 -8.27
N TRP A 13 -5.28 20.71 -9.50
CA TRP A 13 -6.16 21.67 -10.16
C TRP A 13 -7.63 21.26 -10.19
N VAL A 14 -7.93 19.97 -10.45
CA VAL A 14 -9.31 19.46 -10.46
C VAL A 14 -9.90 19.56 -9.05
N GLY A 15 -9.14 19.17 -8.03
CA GLY A 15 -9.56 19.30 -6.64
C GLY A 15 -9.81 20.75 -6.25
N TYR A 16 -8.92 21.68 -6.59
CA TYR A 16 -9.10 23.11 -6.34
C TYR A 16 -10.27 23.67 -7.13
N GLY A 17 -10.49 23.24 -8.38
CA GLY A 17 -11.65 23.62 -9.17
C GLY A 17 -12.98 23.22 -8.52
N VAL A 18 -13.06 21.98 -8.04
CA VAL A 18 -14.24 21.46 -7.33
C VAL A 18 -14.47 22.26 -6.05
N VAL A 19 -13.44 22.54 -5.26
CA VAL A 19 -13.54 23.33 -4.04
C VAL A 19 -14.02 24.76 -4.35
N LEU A 20 -13.48 25.39 -5.40
CA LEU A 20 -13.91 26.74 -5.81
C LEU A 20 -15.39 26.76 -6.19
N VAL A 21 -15.84 25.82 -7.02
CA VAL A 21 -17.24 25.72 -7.43
C VAL A 21 -18.14 25.48 -6.20
N ALA A 22 -17.76 24.55 -5.32
CA ALA A 22 -18.50 24.28 -4.09
C ALA A 22 -18.58 25.53 -3.19
N PHE A 23 -17.49 26.31 -3.11
CA PHE A 23 -17.44 27.55 -2.34
C PHE A 23 -18.39 28.61 -2.89
N VAL A 24 -18.41 28.79 -4.23
CA VAL A 24 -19.34 29.74 -4.88
C VAL A 24 -20.79 29.33 -4.63
N ILE A 25 -21.12 28.05 -4.78
CA ILE A 25 -22.45 27.52 -4.50
C ILE A 25 -22.82 27.74 -3.03
N TRP A 26 -21.89 27.46 -2.12
CA TRP A 26 -22.12 27.64 -0.69
C TRP A 26 -22.40 29.10 -0.35
N ILE A 27 -21.62 30.08 -0.87
CA ILE A 27 -21.88 31.50 -0.70
C ILE A 27 -23.25 31.90 -1.26
N ALA A 28 -23.61 31.40 -2.43
CA ALA A 28 -24.90 31.69 -3.07
C ALA A 28 -26.09 31.14 -2.26
N LEU A 29 -25.90 30.05 -1.54
CA LEU A 29 -26.93 29.42 -0.69
C LEU A 29 -27.03 30.04 0.70
N ILE A 30 -25.97 30.70 1.22
CA ILE A 30 -26.00 31.43 2.47
C ILE A 30 -26.81 32.70 2.27
N GLN A 31 -28.07 32.65 2.66
CA GLN A 31 -28.91 33.81 2.71
C GLN A 31 -28.75 34.52 4.06
N PRO A 32 -28.87 35.87 4.10
CA PRO A 32 -28.82 36.62 5.35
C PRO A 32 -29.85 36.08 6.34
N ALA A 33 -29.41 35.91 7.57
CA ALA A 33 -30.16 35.28 8.64
C ALA A 33 -31.33 36.15 9.09
N ASP A 34 -32.51 35.93 8.53
CA ASP A 34 -33.72 36.20 9.28
C ASP A 34 -33.86 35.10 10.34
N GLN A 35 -34.34 35.51 11.51
CA GLN A 35 -34.28 34.78 12.81
C GLN A 35 -35.05 33.44 12.88
N HIS A 36 -35.06 32.63 11.85
CA HIS A 36 -35.80 31.39 11.83
C HIS A 36 -34.84 30.18 12.04
N ALA A 37 -35.10 29.36 13.04
CA ALA A 37 -34.35 28.16 13.40
C ALA A 37 -34.10 27.22 12.20
N ARG A 38 -35.02 27.17 11.23
CA ARG A 38 -34.89 26.39 10.00
C ARG A 38 -33.70 26.83 9.13
N ARG A 39 -33.40 28.13 9.09
CA ARG A 39 -32.26 28.66 8.32
C ARG A 39 -30.92 28.32 8.96
N ALA A 40 -30.84 28.34 10.28
CA ALA A 40 -29.65 27.91 11.00
C ALA A 40 -29.30 26.43 10.67
N LEU A 41 -30.31 25.58 10.62
CA LEU A 41 -30.14 24.17 10.27
C LEU A 41 -29.67 24.00 8.82
N ILE A 42 -30.24 24.75 7.87
CA ILE A 42 -29.83 24.70 6.45
C ILE A 42 -28.39 25.19 6.28
N ASN A 43 -28.01 26.29 6.93
CA ASN A 43 -26.68 26.83 6.89
C ASN A 43 -25.65 25.87 7.52
N TRP A 44 -26.03 25.24 8.63
CA TRP A 44 -25.18 24.21 9.26
C TRP A 44 -24.98 22.99 8.35
N ALA A 45 -26.05 22.45 7.77
CA ALA A 45 -25.99 21.35 6.83
C ALA A 45 -25.13 21.68 5.59
N GLY A 46 -25.33 22.92 5.05
CA GLY A 46 -24.52 23.41 3.93
C GLY A 46 -23.02 23.50 4.27
N CYS A 47 -22.70 23.99 5.47
CA CYS A 47 -21.33 24.07 5.95
C CYS A 47 -20.68 22.67 6.08
N VAL A 48 -21.39 21.73 6.69
CA VAL A 48 -20.88 20.33 6.83
C VAL A 48 -20.68 19.68 5.46
N THR A 49 -21.64 19.86 4.54
CA THR A 49 -21.53 19.34 3.18
C THR A 49 -20.34 19.95 2.44
N PHE A 50 -20.14 21.26 2.56
CA PHE A 50 -18.99 21.95 1.97
C PHE A 50 -17.66 21.40 2.52
N LEU A 51 -17.52 21.30 3.85
CA LEU A 51 -16.32 20.74 4.48
C LEU A 51 -16.05 19.31 4.03
N TRP A 52 -17.11 18.51 3.86
CA TRP A 52 -16.99 17.15 3.35
C TRP A 52 -16.47 17.11 1.91
N ILE A 53 -17.00 17.98 1.03
CA ILE A 53 -16.51 18.10 -0.36
C ILE A 53 -15.04 18.50 -0.38
N VAL A 54 -14.63 19.48 0.44
CA VAL A 54 -13.24 19.93 0.56
C VAL A 54 -12.34 18.77 1.00
N ALA A 55 -12.76 18.06 2.05
CA ALA A 55 -12.01 16.90 2.55
C ALA A 55 -11.83 15.82 1.47
N GLN A 56 -12.90 15.47 0.76
CA GLN A 56 -12.84 14.47 -0.32
C GLN A 56 -11.97 14.95 -1.48
N ALA A 57 -12.16 16.18 -1.94
CA ALA A 57 -11.42 16.70 -3.10
C ALA A 57 -9.92 16.85 -2.86
N LEU A 58 -9.51 17.19 -1.64
CA LEU A 58 -8.10 17.45 -1.33
C LEU A 58 -7.37 16.28 -0.66
N LEU A 59 -8.06 15.48 0.16
CA LEU A 59 -7.40 14.48 1.02
C LEU A 59 -7.51 13.04 0.51
N ILE A 60 -8.52 12.72 -0.33
CA ILE A 60 -8.73 11.32 -0.73
C ILE A 60 -7.58 10.79 -1.60
N SER A 61 -7.08 11.60 -2.52
CA SER A 61 -6.01 11.20 -3.44
C SER A 61 -4.66 10.98 -2.73
N PRO A 62 -4.14 11.92 -1.92
CA PRO A 62 -2.94 11.67 -1.14
C PRO A 62 -3.15 10.59 -0.08
N GLY A 63 -4.33 10.50 0.52
CA GLY A 63 -4.67 9.43 1.47
C GLY A 63 -4.60 8.04 0.85
N ASN A 64 -5.17 7.87 -0.34
CA ASN A 64 -5.08 6.62 -1.09
C ASN A 64 -3.65 6.26 -1.49
N TYR A 65 -2.82 7.25 -1.83
CA TYR A 65 -1.41 7.02 -2.12
C TYR A 65 -0.64 6.52 -0.91
N ILE A 66 -0.81 7.18 0.25
CA ILE A 66 -0.07 6.85 1.48
C ILE A 66 -0.53 5.48 2.04
N LYS A 67 -1.83 5.19 2.00
CA LYS A 67 -2.41 4.00 2.61
C LYS A 67 -2.59 2.83 1.65
N GLY A 68 -2.50 3.07 0.34
CA GLY A 68 -2.73 2.06 -0.67
C GLY A 68 -1.55 1.11 -0.87
N TYR A 69 -1.84 -0.17 -1.05
CA TYR A 69 -0.86 -1.21 -1.37
C TYR A 69 -0.52 -1.27 -2.87
N ARG A 70 -1.28 -0.56 -3.72
CA ARG A 70 -1.13 -0.64 -5.18
C ARG A 70 0.29 -0.38 -5.64
N GLY A 71 0.96 0.65 -5.08
CA GLY A 71 2.32 1.01 -5.48
C GLY A 71 3.31 -0.13 -5.23
N VAL A 72 3.37 -0.59 -3.98
CA VAL A 72 4.30 -1.64 -3.57
C VAL A 72 4.04 -2.97 -4.27
N PHE A 73 2.76 -3.34 -4.47
CA PHE A 73 2.42 -4.61 -5.14
C PHE A 73 2.65 -4.55 -6.65
N THR A 74 2.48 -3.39 -7.29
CA THR A 74 2.86 -3.23 -8.70
C THR A 74 4.37 -3.33 -8.89
N GLU A 75 5.15 -2.76 -7.98
CA GLU A 75 6.61 -2.88 -8.01
C GLU A 75 7.06 -4.32 -7.72
N LEU A 76 6.46 -4.97 -6.71
CA LEU A 76 6.70 -6.38 -6.40
C LEU A 76 6.43 -7.26 -7.62
N ALA A 77 5.36 -6.98 -8.39
CA ALA A 77 5.02 -7.73 -9.59
C ALA A 77 6.14 -7.71 -10.64
N THR A 78 6.93 -6.66 -10.73
CA THR A 78 8.08 -6.58 -11.66
C THR A 78 9.23 -7.51 -11.28
N ARG A 79 9.25 -7.98 -10.03
CA ARG A 79 10.27 -8.88 -9.47
C ARG A 79 9.73 -10.28 -9.17
N TRP A 80 8.45 -10.48 -9.50
CA TRP A 80 7.79 -11.77 -9.27
C TRP A 80 8.33 -12.84 -10.21
N PRO A 81 8.51 -14.07 -9.74
CA PRO A 81 8.97 -15.16 -10.60
C PRO A 81 7.98 -15.40 -11.74
N ALA A 82 8.52 -15.62 -12.94
CA ALA A 82 7.72 -15.93 -14.12
C ALA A 82 7.04 -17.31 -14.04
N ALA A 83 7.62 -18.22 -13.27
CA ALA A 83 7.10 -19.56 -13.02
C ALA A 83 7.44 -19.98 -11.59
N GLY A 84 6.68 -20.92 -11.04
CA GLY A 84 6.85 -21.44 -9.69
C GLY A 84 5.80 -20.94 -8.72
N CYS A 85 5.84 -21.47 -7.51
CA CYS A 85 4.99 -21.04 -6.40
C CYS A 85 5.75 -20.08 -5.49
N VAL A 86 4.98 -19.29 -4.71
CA VAL A 86 5.51 -18.37 -3.71
C VAL A 86 4.79 -18.63 -2.39
N ASN A 87 5.52 -19.00 -1.37
CA ASN A 87 4.98 -19.07 -0.02
C ASN A 87 4.88 -17.67 0.60
N SER A 88 3.95 -17.46 1.51
CA SER A 88 3.79 -16.18 2.21
C SER A 88 3.76 -16.36 3.72
N ILE A 89 4.47 -15.48 4.43
CA ILE A 89 4.56 -15.46 5.89
C ILE A 89 4.08 -14.09 6.38
N GLU A 90 3.21 -14.08 7.40
CA GLU A 90 2.63 -12.88 8.01
C GLU A 90 1.80 -12.00 7.04
N ILE A 91 1.43 -12.51 5.87
CA ILE A 91 0.54 -11.83 4.93
C ILE A 91 -0.91 -12.08 5.34
N SER A 92 -1.63 -11.01 5.71
CA SER A 92 -3.04 -11.13 6.07
C SER A 92 -3.91 -11.50 4.86
N THR A 93 -5.06 -12.11 5.10
CA THR A 93 -6.02 -12.48 4.05
C THR A 93 -6.43 -11.27 3.19
N SER A 94 -6.57 -10.09 3.81
CA SER A 94 -6.89 -8.85 3.08
C SER A 94 -5.75 -8.39 2.17
N GLN A 95 -4.52 -8.52 2.61
CA GLN A 95 -3.34 -8.19 1.79
C GLN A 95 -3.15 -9.19 0.65
N ALA A 96 -3.34 -10.48 0.91
CA ALA A 96 -3.32 -11.51 -0.14
C ALA A 96 -4.40 -11.25 -1.21
N ALA A 97 -5.61 -10.84 -0.81
CA ALA A 97 -6.67 -10.45 -1.72
C ALA A 97 -6.28 -9.20 -2.55
N MET A 98 -5.66 -8.19 -1.93
CA MET A 98 -5.16 -7.00 -2.63
C MET A 98 -3.99 -7.32 -3.56
N LEU A 99 -3.10 -8.24 -3.18
CA LEU A 99 -2.00 -8.71 -4.02
C LEU A 99 -2.55 -9.37 -5.29
N ARG A 100 -3.56 -10.22 -5.14
CA ARG A 100 -4.27 -10.83 -6.26
C ARG A 100 -4.98 -9.78 -7.12
N TYR A 101 -5.69 -8.83 -6.50
CA TYR A 101 -6.47 -7.81 -7.22
C TYR A 101 -5.59 -6.83 -8.01
N HIS A 102 -4.51 -6.33 -7.41
CA HIS A 102 -3.66 -5.30 -8.04
C HIS A 102 -2.59 -5.86 -8.97
N ALA A 103 -2.09 -7.05 -8.69
CA ALA A 103 -0.93 -7.60 -9.38
C ALA A 103 -1.17 -9.00 -9.97
N ASN A 104 -2.35 -9.59 -9.74
CA ASN A 104 -2.72 -10.96 -10.13
C ASN A 104 -1.73 -12.01 -9.59
N LEU A 105 -1.20 -11.77 -8.41
CA LEU A 105 -0.23 -12.64 -7.74
C LEU A 105 -0.92 -13.52 -6.72
N LEU A 106 -0.51 -14.79 -6.66
CA LEU A 106 -1.02 -15.78 -5.72
C LEU A 106 0.12 -16.25 -4.83
N THR A 107 -0.18 -16.43 -3.55
CA THR A 107 0.74 -16.96 -2.55
C THR A 107 0.09 -18.08 -1.77
N GLU A 108 0.90 -19.00 -1.27
CA GLU A 108 0.50 -20.07 -0.38
C GLU A 108 0.94 -19.71 1.05
N PRO A 109 0.00 -19.50 2.00
CA PRO A 109 0.34 -19.11 3.36
C PRO A 109 1.04 -20.25 4.09
N ILE A 110 2.09 -19.92 4.83
CA ILE A 110 2.82 -20.82 5.73
C ILE A 110 3.13 -20.10 7.04
N ASP A 111 3.37 -20.85 8.09
CA ASP A 111 3.64 -20.28 9.41
C ASP A 111 5.13 -19.91 9.59
N THR A 112 6.02 -20.75 9.08
CA THR A 112 7.47 -20.55 9.23
C THR A 112 8.22 -20.82 7.92
N VAL A 113 9.44 -20.28 7.81
CA VAL A 113 10.31 -20.53 6.64
C VAL A 113 10.68 -22.00 6.51
N ALA A 114 10.67 -22.76 7.62
CA ALA A 114 10.95 -24.20 7.61
C ALA A 114 9.88 -25.01 6.85
N ASP A 115 8.65 -24.48 6.79
CA ASP A 115 7.53 -25.12 6.09
C ASP A 115 7.50 -24.76 4.59
N ALA A 116 8.49 -23.98 4.11
CA ALA A 116 8.50 -23.54 2.73
C ALA A 116 8.69 -24.69 1.74
N THR A 117 7.68 -24.86 0.90
CA THR A 117 7.66 -25.85 -0.20
C THR A 117 8.06 -25.23 -1.53
N CYS A 118 7.97 -23.88 -1.64
CA CYS A 118 8.29 -23.12 -2.81
C CYS A 118 9.72 -22.57 -2.77
N ASP A 119 10.29 -22.28 -3.95
CA ASP A 119 11.61 -21.64 -4.07
C ASP A 119 11.58 -20.16 -3.68
N TYR A 120 10.40 -19.56 -3.59
CA TYR A 120 10.22 -18.16 -3.24
C TYR A 120 9.40 -18.01 -1.97
N VAL A 121 9.79 -17.03 -1.13
CA VAL A 121 9.08 -16.70 0.11
C VAL A 121 8.85 -15.19 0.15
N LEU A 122 7.59 -14.79 0.24
CA LEU A 122 7.16 -13.40 0.48
C LEU A 122 6.90 -13.22 1.98
N LEU A 123 7.68 -12.36 2.61
CA LEU A 123 7.60 -12.07 4.03
C LEU A 123 7.08 -10.64 4.24
N GLN A 124 6.07 -10.48 5.09
CA GLN A 124 5.73 -9.19 5.65
C GLN A 124 6.46 -9.01 6.98
N ARG A 125 7.18 -7.92 7.13
CA ARG A 125 7.90 -7.59 8.35
C ARG A 125 7.43 -6.26 8.90
N TYR A 126 7.21 -6.22 10.20
CA TYR A 126 7.07 -4.98 10.94
C TYR A 126 8.39 -4.56 11.59
N ARG A 127 8.57 -3.26 11.75
CA ARG A 127 9.77 -2.72 12.39
C ARG A 127 9.84 -3.17 13.85
N GLY A 128 10.89 -3.93 14.18
CA GLY A 128 11.10 -4.47 15.53
C GLY A 128 10.62 -5.92 15.73
N ASP A 129 10.00 -6.52 14.72
CA ASP A 129 9.63 -7.93 14.80
C ASP A 129 10.88 -8.83 14.77
N PRO A 130 10.95 -9.80 15.69
CA PRO A 130 12.05 -10.76 15.75
C PRO A 130 11.90 -11.90 14.72
N ILE A 131 11.19 -11.67 13.61
CA ILE A 131 11.03 -12.71 12.60
C ILE A 131 12.41 -13.13 12.12
N ALA A 132 12.72 -14.41 12.33
CA ALA A 132 13.97 -14.98 11.85
C ALA A 132 14.08 -14.74 10.35
N LEU A 133 15.19 -14.13 9.94
CA LEU A 133 15.50 -14.01 8.52
C LEU A 133 15.51 -15.42 7.92
N PRO A 134 15.05 -15.59 6.69
CA PRO A 134 15.27 -16.81 5.96
C PRO A 134 16.77 -17.18 6.07
N SER A 135 17.03 -18.48 6.26
CA SER A 135 18.37 -19.07 6.30
C SER A 135 19.30 -18.43 5.27
N PRO A 136 20.62 -18.45 5.44
CA PRO A 136 21.58 -17.98 4.42
C PRO A 136 21.39 -18.61 3.03
N GLU A 137 20.54 -19.62 2.93
CA GLU A 137 20.10 -20.22 1.68
C GLU A 137 19.17 -19.32 0.85
N TYR A 138 18.63 -18.23 1.42
CA TYR A 138 17.71 -17.34 0.73
C TYR A 138 18.37 -16.00 0.39
N THR A 139 18.17 -15.54 -0.83
CA THR A 139 18.65 -14.25 -1.32
C THR A 139 17.50 -13.27 -1.46
N LEU A 140 17.64 -12.06 -0.92
CA LEU A 140 16.65 -11.00 -1.05
C LEU A 140 16.57 -10.49 -2.49
N ARG A 141 15.41 -10.60 -3.13
CA ARG A 141 15.13 -10.13 -4.50
C ARG A 141 14.41 -8.80 -4.53
N PHE A 142 13.56 -8.55 -3.56
CA PHE A 142 12.76 -7.32 -3.47
C PHE A 142 12.56 -6.92 -2.02
N ARG A 143 12.57 -5.63 -1.79
CA ARG A 143 12.12 -5.01 -0.55
C ARG A 143 11.39 -3.72 -0.87
N GLY A 144 10.15 -3.62 -0.41
CA GLY A 144 9.32 -2.43 -0.60
C GLY A 144 8.40 -2.19 0.58
N ASN A 145 7.97 -0.95 0.73
CA ASN A 145 7.03 -0.53 1.76
C ASN A 145 5.99 0.41 1.16
N ARG A 146 4.88 0.62 1.87
CA ARG A 146 3.91 1.64 1.47
C ARG A 146 4.53 3.03 1.57
N PRO A 147 4.21 3.94 0.64
CA PRO A 147 4.63 5.33 0.76
C PRO A 147 4.14 5.93 2.09
N GLY A 148 5.07 6.50 2.87
CA GLY A 148 4.74 7.10 4.17
C GLY A 148 4.60 6.12 5.34
N ASP A 149 4.82 4.83 5.13
CA ASP A 149 4.84 3.83 6.19
C ASP A 149 6.17 3.07 6.19
N ASN A 150 7.05 3.42 7.11
CA ASN A 150 8.35 2.76 7.27
C ASN A 150 8.32 1.64 8.33
N ALA A 151 7.15 1.39 8.92
CA ALA A 151 7.00 0.35 9.93
C ALA A 151 6.75 -1.03 9.31
N GLU A 152 6.19 -1.06 8.10
CA GLU A 152 5.83 -2.27 7.37
C GLU A 152 6.70 -2.41 6.12
N ALA A 153 7.28 -3.58 5.89
CA ALA A 153 8.05 -3.90 4.69
C ALA A 153 7.64 -5.26 4.14
N PHE A 154 7.55 -5.34 2.81
CA PHE A 154 7.36 -6.58 2.05
C PHE A 154 8.70 -6.99 1.46
N GLU A 155 9.12 -8.21 1.75
CA GLU A 155 10.42 -8.75 1.32
C GLU A 155 10.19 -10.06 0.56
N LEU A 156 10.65 -10.12 -0.70
CA LEU A 156 10.62 -11.35 -1.49
C LEU A 156 12.03 -11.98 -1.49
N TYR A 157 12.09 -13.20 -1.08
CA TYR A 157 13.30 -14.00 -1.04
C TYR A 157 13.23 -15.14 -2.06
N GLU A 158 14.37 -15.47 -2.64
CA GLU A 158 14.56 -16.63 -3.51
C GLU A 158 15.54 -17.59 -2.87
N LYS A 159 15.21 -18.87 -2.89
CA LYS A 159 16.11 -19.92 -2.41
C LYS A 159 17.30 -20.02 -3.34
N SER A 160 18.49 -19.84 -2.81
CA SER A 160 19.73 -20.00 -3.58
C SER A 160 19.87 -21.46 -4.00
N PRO A 161 20.21 -21.75 -5.26
CA PRO A 161 20.53 -23.11 -5.63
C PRO A 161 21.71 -23.56 -4.76
N VAL A 162 21.51 -24.60 -3.98
CA VAL A 162 22.59 -25.23 -3.22
C VAL A 162 23.66 -25.60 -4.21
N THR A 163 24.80 -24.95 -4.17
CA THR A 163 25.98 -25.33 -4.93
C THR A 163 26.46 -26.66 -4.38
N GLN A 164 25.88 -27.76 -4.89
CA GLN A 164 26.45 -29.10 -4.73
C GLN A 164 27.74 -29.16 -5.55
N GLY A 165 28.80 -28.69 -4.95
CA GLY A 165 30.05 -28.70 -5.70
C GLY A 165 31.23 -28.29 -4.86
N SER A 166 31.69 -29.15 -4.01
CA SER A 166 33.15 -29.36 -3.81
C SER A 166 33.45 -30.44 -2.77
N GLU A 167 32.86 -31.60 -2.95
CA GLU A 167 33.41 -32.77 -2.26
C GLU A 167 33.83 -33.82 -3.30
N LYS A 168 34.81 -33.45 -4.12
CA LYS A 168 35.61 -34.41 -4.90
C LYS A 168 37.02 -33.84 -5.00
N ALA A 169 37.89 -34.36 -4.21
CA ALA A 169 39.28 -34.67 -4.49
C ALA A 169 40.14 -34.51 -3.23
N LYS A 170 40.08 -35.49 -2.37
CA LYS A 170 41.29 -35.86 -1.64
C LYS A 170 41.23 -37.33 -1.33
N THR A 171 41.74 -38.09 -2.27
CA THR A 171 42.19 -39.47 -2.02
C THR A 171 43.65 -39.54 -2.47
N PRO A 172 44.51 -40.10 -1.65
CA PRO A 172 45.96 -40.08 -1.77
C PRO A 172 46.45 -40.98 -2.89
#